data_dc79c1b655780401cc94d6b3c4ae9328
#
_entry.id   dc79c1b655780401cc94d6b3c4ae9328
#
_cell.length_a   1.000
_cell.length_b   1.000
_cell.length_c   1.000
_cell.angle_alpha   90.00
_cell.angle_beta   90.00
_cell.angle_gamma   90.00
#
_symmetry.space_group_name_H-M   'P 1'
#
loop_
_entity.id
_entity.type
_entity.pdbx_description
1 polymer ?
#
loop_
_entity_poly.entity_id
_entity_poly.type
_entity_poly.pdbx_seq_one_letter_code
_entity_poly.pdbx_strand_id
1 'polypeptide(L)'
;MKISLSPKHTTPLHIERGRGWVFRGRGCVFFTAALLFFTFHSSLFIFTSCGAPKGQFQLEGHFLKMNQAEFYVYSPDGVINGIDTIRLAGGRFTYEIPCQESGTLMIVFPNYSEHPVFAESGASVSLSGDASHLKELSAKGTTDNELISGFRQQTADASPDETRQLAQQFIENNPRSAAAVFLFQKYFIMEDTPDVKQGTRLLDMLREAQPKNLNVSRIETLFGMKKASSVGQQLPAFSATDIHGQRISRSNLTGAYAVVSTFSSWNYESQEQQRQLNRIARRSQGRLKLLTISIDATRNDCLRTVRRDTLSQPIVCDGLMFETPLLATLGLQAIPDNVITDKSGKIIAHGLNTDDLKKRLNELLK
;
A
#
# COMPACT_ATOMS: atom_id res chain seq x y z
N MET A 1 28.84 -6.31 50.91
CA MET A 1 30.18 -5.82 51.16
C MET A 1 30.15 -4.31 50.91
N LYS A 2 30.16 -3.56 51.99
CA LYS A 2 30.20 -2.09 52.02
C LYS A 2 31.61 -1.62 51.83
N ILE A 3 31.81 -0.46 51.19
CA ILE A 3 32.85 0.54 51.42
C ILE A 3 32.53 1.66 50.42
N SER A 4 31.96 2.78 50.69
CA SER A 4 32.19 3.85 51.65
C SER A 4 33.24 4.90 51.19
N LEU A 5 32.74 6.13 51.00
CA LEU A 5 33.31 7.44 51.41
C LEU A 5 34.47 7.98 50.59
N SER A 6 34.66 9.20 50.31
CA SER A 6 34.09 10.53 50.65
C SER A 6 35.06 11.61 50.17
N PRO A 7 34.75 12.87 50.33
CA PRO A 7 35.16 13.98 49.44
C PRO A 7 36.29 14.84 50.03
N LYS A 8 36.74 15.84 49.30
CA LYS A 8 37.44 17.07 49.78
C LYS A 8 38.06 17.77 48.55
N HIS A 9 38.20 19.06 48.35
CA HIS A 9 38.11 20.20 49.24
C HIS A 9 37.86 21.44 48.38
N THR A 10 37.11 22.33 48.91
CA THR A 10 36.98 23.76 48.68
C THR A 10 38.33 24.51 48.82
N THR A 11 38.56 25.60 48.12
CA THR A 11 38.60 26.93 48.70
C THR A 11 39.02 28.01 47.67
N PRO A 12 38.77 29.26 47.96
CA PRO A 12 38.50 30.32 47.00
C PRO A 12 39.56 31.48 47.06
N LEU A 13 39.20 32.60 46.42
CA LEU A 13 39.72 33.96 46.57
C LEU A 13 40.98 34.35 45.76
N HIS A 14 40.89 35.34 44.89
CA HIS A 14 41.29 36.64 45.28
C HIS A 14 40.78 37.73 44.32
N ILE A 15 40.22 38.77 44.93
CA ILE A 15 39.89 40.06 44.36
C ILE A 15 41.14 40.88 44.43
N GLU A 16 41.57 41.58 43.38
CA GLU A 16 42.40 42.78 43.50
C GLU A 16 41.85 43.89 42.62
N ARG A 17 41.54 44.97 43.33
CA ARG A 17 41.26 46.31 42.80
C ARG A 17 42.59 47.03 42.60
N GLY A 18 42.72 47.79 41.54
CA GLY A 18 43.83 48.79 41.36
C GLY A 18 43.46 49.78 40.28
N ARG A 19 42.84 50.85 40.71
CA ARG A 19 43.18 52.27 40.56
C ARG A 19 43.58 52.75 39.16
N GLY A 20 42.80 53.56 38.65
CA GLY A 20 42.71 54.81 38.02
C GLY A 20 43.96 55.61 37.65
N TRP A 21 43.97 56.09 36.41
CA TRP A 21 44.73 57.30 36.04
C TRP A 21 43.85 58.18 35.16
N VAL A 22 43.62 59.38 35.67
CA VAL A 22 43.05 60.53 34.96
C VAL A 22 44.16 61.17 34.20
N PHE A 23 44.05 61.40 32.91
CA PHE A 23 44.79 62.40 32.17
C PHE A 23 43.84 63.31 31.42
N ARG A 24 43.95 64.57 31.80
CA ARG A 24 43.29 65.75 31.26
C ARG A 24 44.25 66.38 30.27
N GLY A 25 43.91 66.56 29.02
CA GLY A 25 44.72 67.28 28.05
C GLY A 25 43.90 67.82 26.87
N ARG A 26 43.93 69.10 26.72
CA ARG A 26 43.16 69.96 25.82
C ARG A 26 43.53 69.80 24.36
N GLY A 27 42.48 69.84 23.49
CA GLY A 27 42.36 70.66 22.30
C GLY A 27 43.24 70.35 21.08
N CYS A 28 42.57 69.92 20.01
CA CYS A 28 42.77 70.51 18.69
C CYS A 28 41.68 70.03 17.74
N VAL A 29 40.99 70.97 17.14
CA VAL A 29 40.01 70.80 16.11
C VAL A 29 40.71 70.46 14.80
N PHE A 30 40.51 69.30 14.25
CA PHE A 30 40.74 69.05 12.84
C PHE A 30 39.54 68.31 12.27
N PHE A 31 38.86 68.98 11.35
CA PHE A 31 37.90 68.43 10.45
C PHE A 31 38.53 67.30 9.62
N THR A 32 38.16 66.09 9.84
CA THR A 32 38.38 65.02 8.87
C THR A 32 37.08 64.18 8.77
N ALA A 33 36.62 64.08 7.57
CA ALA A 33 35.42 63.37 7.18
C ALA A 33 35.42 61.96 7.74
N ALA A 34 34.53 61.68 8.69
CA ALA A 34 34.25 60.31 9.11
C ALA A 34 33.40 59.64 8.03
N LEU A 35 34.08 58.83 7.22
CA LEU A 35 33.43 57.84 6.35
C LEU A 35 32.72 56.84 7.28
N LEU A 36 31.43 57.02 7.43
CA LEU A 36 30.55 56.04 8.05
C LEU A 36 30.57 54.77 7.18
N PHE A 37 31.47 53.84 7.52
CA PHE A 37 31.33 52.45 7.09
C PHE A 37 30.09 51.89 7.80
N PHE A 38 28.94 52.11 7.18
CA PHE A 38 27.76 51.33 7.43
C PHE A 38 28.09 49.92 6.88
N THR A 39 28.66 49.08 7.73
CA THR A 39 28.69 47.65 7.47
C THR A 39 27.23 47.19 7.46
N PHE A 40 26.66 47.26 6.28
CA PHE A 40 25.41 46.58 5.95
C PHE A 40 25.69 45.08 6.14
N HIS A 41 25.45 44.60 7.35
CA HIS A 41 25.29 43.18 7.57
C HIS A 41 24.04 42.78 6.77
N SER A 42 24.26 42.59 5.47
CA SER A 42 23.37 41.81 4.65
C SER A 42 23.31 40.42 5.29
N SER A 43 22.38 40.26 6.22
CA SER A 43 21.95 38.92 6.64
C SER A 43 21.46 38.26 5.38
N LEU A 44 22.37 37.53 4.75
CA LEU A 44 22.02 36.57 3.72
C LEU A 44 21.07 35.60 4.44
N PHE A 45 19.78 35.88 4.41
CA PHE A 45 18.78 34.87 4.64
C PHE A 45 18.97 33.86 3.51
N ILE A 46 19.87 32.92 3.78
CA ILE A 46 19.87 31.65 3.05
C ILE A 46 18.50 31.08 3.35
N PHE A 47 17.56 31.29 2.43
CA PHE A 47 16.40 30.47 2.34
C PHE A 47 16.95 29.06 2.14
N THR A 48 17.25 28.38 3.23
CA THR A 48 17.42 26.93 3.18
C THR A 48 16.13 26.42 2.59
N SER A 49 16.21 25.98 1.35
CA SER A 49 15.15 25.21 0.71
C SER A 49 14.69 24.19 1.75
N CYS A 50 13.44 24.28 2.17
CA CYS A 50 12.85 23.45 3.21
C CYS A 50 12.53 22.06 2.63
N GLY A 51 13.48 21.44 1.95
CA GLY A 51 13.42 20.10 1.40
C GLY A 51 14.42 19.19 2.11
N ALA A 52 14.15 17.89 2.13
CA ALA A 52 15.09 16.90 2.60
C ALA A 52 16.37 16.89 1.73
N PRO A 53 17.52 16.41 2.25
CA PRO A 53 18.70 16.21 1.43
C PRO A 53 18.41 15.29 0.23
N LYS A 54 19.11 15.52 -0.88
CA LYS A 54 19.02 14.63 -2.05
C LYS A 54 19.31 13.18 -1.65
N GLY A 55 18.46 12.25 -2.08
CA GLY A 55 18.55 10.84 -1.70
C GLY A 55 17.81 10.50 -0.41
N GLN A 56 17.12 11.47 0.20
CA GLN A 56 16.28 11.28 1.38
C GLN A 56 14.87 11.83 1.12
N PHE A 57 13.91 11.34 1.86
CA PHE A 57 12.56 11.85 1.94
C PHE A 57 12.20 12.08 3.40
N GLN A 58 11.53 13.19 3.68
CA GLN A 58 11.07 13.54 5.02
C GLN A 58 9.55 13.69 5.03
N LEU A 59 8.92 13.07 6.02
CA LEU A 59 7.50 13.23 6.30
C LEU A 59 7.33 13.79 7.72
N GLU A 60 6.71 14.94 7.81
CA GLU A 60 6.34 15.56 9.09
C GLU A 60 4.84 15.44 9.32
N GLY A 61 4.42 15.16 10.55
CA GLY A 61 3.01 15.06 10.90
C GLY A 61 2.63 16.03 12.01
N HIS A 62 1.43 16.62 11.87
CA HIS A 62 0.81 17.43 12.91
C HIS A 62 -0.68 17.13 13.01
N PHE A 63 -1.08 16.50 14.11
CA PHE A 63 -2.46 16.07 14.35
C PHE A 63 -3.10 16.83 15.50
N LEU A 64 -4.29 17.34 15.27
CA LEU A 64 -5.17 17.83 16.32
C LEU A 64 -5.92 16.68 16.96
N LYS A 65 -6.23 16.78 18.26
CA LYS A 65 -6.98 15.78 19.04
C LYS A 65 -6.33 14.39 19.16
N MET A 66 -5.03 14.28 18.85
CA MET A 66 -4.26 13.05 19.03
C MET A 66 -2.86 13.41 19.54
N ASN A 67 -2.60 13.19 20.82
CA ASN A 67 -1.30 13.56 21.43
C ASN A 67 -0.26 12.47 21.32
N GLN A 68 -0.67 11.21 21.40
CA GLN A 68 0.21 10.03 21.33
C GLN A 68 -0.47 8.95 20.52
N ALA A 69 0.26 8.35 19.58
CA ALA A 69 -0.18 7.19 18.80
C ALA A 69 1.04 6.50 18.18
N GLU A 70 0.83 5.28 17.71
CA GLU A 70 1.73 4.59 16.80
C GLU A 70 0.99 4.37 15.48
N PHE A 71 1.64 4.74 14.37
CA PHE A 71 1.17 4.47 13.03
C PHE A 71 2.10 3.45 12.40
N TYR A 72 1.56 2.52 11.65
CA TYR A 72 2.37 1.66 10.81
C TYR A 72 2.56 2.32 9.45
N VAL A 73 3.70 2.08 8.84
CA VAL A 73 3.98 2.51 7.47
C VAL A 73 4.58 1.36 6.68
N TYR A 74 4.08 1.16 5.47
CA TYR A 74 4.61 0.18 4.51
C TYR A 74 4.63 0.78 3.11
N SER A 75 5.34 0.14 2.20
CA SER A 75 5.41 0.56 0.80
C SER A 75 4.94 -0.56 -0.12
N PRO A 76 3.89 -0.36 -0.92
CA PRO A 76 3.43 -1.36 -1.87
C PRO A 76 4.35 -1.48 -3.08
N ASP A 77 5.23 -0.52 -3.32
CA ASP A 77 6.16 -0.42 -4.45
C ASP A 77 7.64 -0.44 -4.07
N GLY A 78 7.95 -0.67 -2.78
CA GLY A 78 9.28 -1.04 -2.33
C GLY A 78 10.19 0.14 -1.94
N VAL A 79 9.66 1.34 -1.68
CA VAL A 79 10.43 2.47 -1.13
C VAL A 79 11.03 2.12 0.23
N ILE A 80 10.29 1.39 1.04
CA ILE A 80 10.78 0.76 2.27
C ILE A 80 10.50 -0.74 2.24
N ASN A 81 11.33 -1.51 2.95
CA ASN A 81 11.14 -2.97 3.09
C ASN A 81 10.36 -3.29 4.37
N GLY A 82 9.31 -4.10 4.24
CA GLY A 82 8.50 -4.53 5.38
C GLY A 82 7.60 -3.42 5.93
N ILE A 83 7.38 -3.46 7.23
CA ILE A 83 6.53 -2.52 7.96
C ILE A 83 7.39 -1.80 8.98
N ASP A 84 7.30 -0.47 9.00
CA ASP A 84 7.95 0.37 10.00
C ASP A 84 6.90 1.06 10.90
N THR A 85 7.34 1.69 11.98
CA THR A 85 6.47 2.33 12.97
C THR A 85 6.82 3.79 13.16
N ILE A 86 5.84 4.67 12.96
CA ILE A 86 5.93 6.10 13.24
C ILE A 86 5.31 6.37 14.61
N ARG A 87 6.05 7.02 15.51
CA ARG A 87 5.57 7.40 16.84
C ARG A 87 5.18 8.87 16.89
N LEU A 88 3.93 9.12 17.22
CA LEU A 88 3.39 10.45 17.45
C LEU A 88 3.60 10.83 18.92
N ALA A 89 4.22 11.99 19.16
CA ALA A 89 4.42 12.56 20.49
C ALA A 89 4.05 14.06 20.47
N GLY A 90 3.19 14.48 21.40
CA GLY A 90 2.68 15.85 21.43
C GLY A 90 1.93 16.27 20.15
N GLY A 91 1.26 15.32 19.50
CA GLY A 91 0.55 15.55 18.25
C GLY A 91 1.46 15.72 17.02
N ARG A 92 2.76 15.41 17.13
CA ARG A 92 3.75 15.62 16.07
C ARG A 92 4.62 14.38 15.88
N PHE A 93 5.10 14.21 14.64
CA PHE A 93 6.16 13.25 14.33
C PHE A 93 7.03 13.78 13.18
N THR A 94 8.22 13.23 13.07
CA THR A 94 9.09 13.34 11.89
C THR A 94 9.53 11.92 11.52
N TYR A 95 9.43 11.59 10.24
CA TYR A 95 9.80 10.30 9.70
C TYR A 95 10.68 10.51 8.46
N GLU A 96 11.88 9.98 8.50
CA GLU A 96 12.90 10.16 7.45
C GLU A 96 13.32 8.81 6.92
N ILE A 97 13.43 8.70 5.60
CA ILE A 97 13.87 7.49 4.91
C ILE A 97 14.86 7.80 3.79
N PRO A 98 15.79 6.90 3.48
CA PRO A 98 16.49 6.91 2.21
C PRO A 98 15.47 6.78 1.06
N CYS A 99 15.56 7.67 0.07
CA CYS A 99 14.65 7.68 -1.07
C CYS A 99 15.44 7.97 -2.35
N GLN A 100 15.86 6.92 -3.05
CA GLN A 100 16.57 7.03 -4.33
C GLN A 100 15.59 7.11 -5.50
N GLU A 101 14.52 6.34 -5.43
CA GLU A 101 13.44 6.28 -6.41
C GLU A 101 12.13 6.71 -5.76
N SER A 102 11.30 7.40 -6.54
CA SER A 102 9.98 7.84 -6.07
C SER A 102 9.04 6.65 -5.91
N GLY A 103 8.19 6.70 -4.90
CA GLY A 103 7.17 5.67 -4.70
C GLY A 103 6.17 6.03 -3.61
N THR A 104 5.39 5.06 -3.19
CA THR A 104 4.24 5.25 -2.31
C THR A 104 4.52 4.69 -0.91
N LEU A 105 4.27 5.51 0.09
CA LEU A 105 4.16 5.09 1.49
C LEU A 105 2.70 5.03 1.88
N MET A 106 2.28 3.94 2.50
CA MET A 106 0.93 3.79 3.07
C MET A 106 1.01 3.93 4.59
N ILE A 107 0.41 4.99 5.12
CA ILE A 107 0.32 5.21 6.57
C ILE A 107 -0.96 4.56 7.06
N VAL A 108 -0.84 3.64 8.01
CA VAL A 108 -1.96 2.93 8.64
C VAL A 108 -2.18 3.51 10.04
N PHE A 109 -3.34 4.11 10.25
CA PHE A 109 -3.73 4.68 11.51
C PHE A 109 -4.29 3.62 12.49
N PRO A 110 -4.41 3.92 13.80
CA PRO A 110 -4.91 2.96 14.80
C PRO A 110 -6.32 2.42 14.53
N ASN A 111 -7.12 3.12 13.73
CA ASN A 111 -8.45 2.66 13.28
C ASN A 111 -8.40 1.86 11.97
N TYR A 112 -7.20 1.45 11.54
CA TYR A 112 -6.92 0.73 10.29
C TYR A 112 -7.26 1.49 9.00
N SER A 113 -7.58 2.79 9.08
CA SER A 113 -7.67 3.60 7.87
C SER A 113 -6.28 3.91 7.32
N GLU A 114 -6.18 4.05 6.00
CA GLU A 114 -4.92 4.25 5.30
C GLU A 114 -4.85 5.62 4.62
N HIS A 115 -3.65 6.18 4.58
CA HIS A 115 -3.35 7.41 3.86
C HIS A 115 -2.11 7.23 2.99
N PRO A 116 -2.21 7.41 1.66
CA PRO A 116 -1.06 7.35 0.78
C PRO A 116 -0.26 8.66 0.87
N VAL A 117 1.06 8.54 0.88
CA VAL A 117 2.01 9.64 0.76
C VAL A 117 3.01 9.28 -0.32
N PHE A 118 3.21 10.16 -1.30
CA PHE A 118 4.17 9.96 -2.38
C PHE A 118 5.52 10.51 -1.96
N ALA A 119 6.49 9.61 -1.83
CA ALA A 119 7.86 9.93 -1.47
C ALA A 119 8.69 10.22 -2.74
N GLU A 120 9.43 11.31 -2.71
CA GLU A 120 10.34 11.73 -3.78
C GLU A 120 11.68 12.12 -3.18
N SER A 121 12.77 11.83 -3.91
CA SER A 121 14.13 12.15 -3.48
C SER A 121 14.32 13.65 -3.29
N GLY A 122 14.70 14.07 -2.07
CA GLY A 122 14.91 15.48 -1.71
C GLY A 122 13.64 16.22 -1.30
N ALA A 123 12.47 15.55 -1.29
CA ALA A 123 11.22 16.19 -0.91
C ALA A 123 10.95 16.08 0.60
N SER A 124 10.24 17.09 1.12
CA SER A 124 9.66 17.10 2.46
C SER A 124 8.16 17.30 2.34
N VAL A 125 7.39 16.44 3.00
CA VAL A 125 5.92 16.46 3.00
C VAL A 125 5.42 16.68 4.41
N SER A 126 4.45 17.60 4.56
CA SER A 126 3.74 17.85 5.81
C SER A 126 2.34 17.26 5.75
N LEU A 127 2.04 16.32 6.64
CA LEU A 127 0.72 15.71 6.81
C LEU A 127 0.04 16.29 8.04
N SER A 128 -1.12 16.91 7.88
CA SER A 128 -1.80 17.59 8.99
C SER A 128 -3.33 17.45 8.91
N GLY A 129 -3.97 17.52 10.08
CA GLY A 129 -5.42 17.52 10.19
C GLY A 129 -5.94 17.13 11.55
N ASP A 130 -7.26 16.95 11.64
CA ASP A 130 -7.96 16.50 12.84
C ASP A 130 -8.04 14.97 12.85
N ALA A 131 -7.56 14.34 13.91
CA ALA A 131 -7.61 12.88 14.04
C ALA A 131 -9.01 12.28 14.09
N SER A 132 -10.05 13.13 14.33
CA SER A 132 -11.45 12.71 14.22
C SER A 132 -11.91 12.55 12.75
N HIS A 133 -11.15 13.09 11.79
CA HIS A 133 -11.51 13.16 10.36
C HIS A 133 -10.32 12.75 9.48
N LEU A 134 -9.81 11.54 9.67
CA LEU A 134 -8.60 11.04 8.99
C LEU A 134 -8.73 10.96 7.45
N LYS A 135 -9.94 10.99 6.90
CA LYS A 135 -10.16 11.07 5.44
C LYS A 135 -9.79 12.43 4.88
N GLU A 136 -9.89 13.48 5.70
CA GLU A 136 -9.71 14.89 5.30
C GLU A 136 -8.31 15.43 5.59
N LEU A 137 -7.36 14.57 5.94
CA LEU A 137 -5.97 14.97 6.18
C LEU A 137 -5.40 15.65 4.95
N SER A 138 -4.64 16.73 5.17
CA SER A 138 -3.96 17.48 4.14
C SER A 138 -2.47 17.13 4.12
N ALA A 139 -1.98 16.62 3.00
CA ALA A 139 -0.58 16.44 2.71
C ALA A 139 -0.11 17.56 1.76
N LYS A 140 0.95 18.26 2.13
CA LYS A 140 1.52 19.40 1.40
C LYS A 140 3.02 19.21 1.21
N GLY A 141 3.58 19.84 0.18
CA GLY A 141 5.03 19.86 -0.08
C GLY A 141 5.42 19.28 -1.42
N THR A 142 4.56 18.46 -2.03
CA THR A 142 4.71 18.04 -3.43
C THR A 142 3.37 18.04 -4.14
N THR A 143 3.39 18.23 -5.45
CA THR A 143 2.16 18.28 -6.26
C THR A 143 1.31 17.03 -6.12
N ASP A 144 1.92 15.84 -6.13
CA ASP A 144 1.18 14.59 -6.03
C ASP A 144 0.49 14.41 -4.68
N ASN A 145 1.14 14.84 -3.59
CA ASN A 145 0.55 14.80 -2.24
C ASN A 145 -0.60 15.82 -2.07
N GLU A 146 -0.51 16.99 -2.70
CA GLU A 146 -1.59 17.97 -2.70
C GLU A 146 -2.77 17.50 -3.55
N LEU A 147 -2.52 16.92 -4.71
CA LEU A 147 -3.55 16.35 -5.58
C LEU A 147 -4.32 15.22 -4.90
N ILE A 148 -3.63 14.26 -4.26
CA ILE A 148 -4.33 13.16 -3.57
C ILE A 148 -5.10 13.65 -2.36
N SER A 149 -4.61 14.67 -1.65
CA SER A 149 -5.34 15.30 -0.55
C SER A 149 -6.65 15.93 -1.03
N GLY A 150 -6.61 16.69 -2.13
CA GLY A 150 -7.81 17.25 -2.76
C GLY A 150 -8.81 16.19 -3.19
N PHE A 151 -8.35 15.11 -3.82
CA PHE A 151 -9.20 13.97 -4.18
C PHE A 151 -9.85 13.32 -2.96
N ARG A 152 -9.11 13.09 -1.87
CA ARG A 152 -9.62 12.48 -0.64
C ARG A 152 -10.68 13.36 0.03
N GLN A 153 -10.45 14.67 0.07
CA GLN A 153 -11.45 15.63 0.58
C GLN A 153 -12.72 15.64 -0.27
N GLN A 154 -12.57 15.67 -1.60
CA GLN A 154 -13.70 15.62 -2.52
C GLN A 154 -14.54 14.35 -2.39
N THR A 155 -13.90 13.23 -2.02
CA THR A 155 -14.54 11.91 -1.94
C THR A 155 -14.87 11.48 -0.52
N ALA A 156 -14.72 12.34 0.50
CA ALA A 156 -14.91 11.99 1.91
C ALA A 156 -16.29 11.39 2.19
N ASP A 157 -17.33 11.96 1.58
CA ASP A 157 -18.75 11.58 1.72
C ASP A 157 -19.34 10.94 0.45
N ALA A 158 -18.51 10.72 -0.59
CA ALA A 158 -18.97 10.15 -1.85
C ALA A 158 -19.26 8.65 -1.71
N SER A 159 -20.26 8.16 -2.42
CA SER A 159 -20.54 6.74 -2.57
C SER A 159 -19.39 6.02 -3.29
N PRO A 160 -19.25 4.69 -3.19
CA PRO A 160 -18.22 3.93 -3.90
C PRO A 160 -18.24 4.17 -5.42
N ASP A 161 -19.41 4.21 -6.04
CA ASP A 161 -19.56 4.45 -7.48
C ASP A 161 -19.16 5.88 -7.88
N GLU A 162 -19.55 6.89 -7.09
CA GLU A 162 -19.12 8.27 -7.30
C GLU A 162 -17.61 8.42 -7.11
N THR A 163 -17.05 7.81 -6.09
CA THR A 163 -15.61 7.82 -5.84
C THR A 163 -14.84 7.23 -7.04
N ARG A 164 -15.34 6.16 -7.63
CA ARG A 164 -14.75 5.55 -8.82
C ARG A 164 -14.84 6.46 -10.03
N GLN A 165 -15.97 7.13 -10.26
CA GLN A 165 -16.11 8.11 -11.34
C GLN A 165 -15.16 9.30 -11.16
N LEU A 166 -15.03 9.81 -9.92
CA LEU A 166 -14.08 10.86 -9.59
C LEU A 166 -12.63 10.41 -9.75
N ALA A 167 -12.31 9.15 -9.41
CA ALA A 167 -10.99 8.58 -9.67
C ALA A 167 -10.68 8.49 -11.17
N GLN A 168 -11.65 8.09 -11.99
CA GLN A 168 -11.50 8.12 -13.44
C GLN A 168 -11.20 9.54 -13.95
N GLN A 169 -12.01 10.54 -13.57
CA GLN A 169 -11.79 11.93 -13.97
C GLN A 169 -10.44 12.47 -13.49
N PHE A 170 -10.03 12.09 -12.28
CA PHE A 170 -8.72 12.46 -11.75
C PHE A 170 -7.58 11.92 -12.63
N ILE A 171 -7.64 10.64 -13.00
CA ILE A 171 -6.62 9.99 -13.85
C ILE A 171 -6.57 10.66 -15.22
N GLU A 172 -7.73 10.95 -15.83
CA GLU A 172 -7.84 11.63 -17.12
C GLU A 172 -7.24 13.04 -17.09
N ASN A 173 -7.45 13.78 -15.99
CA ASN A 173 -6.97 15.16 -15.83
C ASN A 173 -5.50 15.23 -15.39
N ASN A 174 -4.99 14.20 -14.70
CA ASN A 174 -3.65 14.19 -14.11
C ASN A 174 -2.83 12.94 -14.50
N PRO A 175 -2.74 12.53 -15.76
CA PRO A 175 -2.14 11.24 -16.13
C PRO A 175 -0.63 11.15 -15.85
N ARG A 176 0.04 12.27 -15.54
CA ARG A 176 1.46 12.33 -15.16
C ARG A 176 1.71 12.22 -13.66
N SER A 177 0.66 12.23 -12.85
CA SER A 177 0.73 12.19 -11.40
C SER A 177 0.95 10.77 -10.88
N ALA A 178 1.79 10.60 -9.85
CA ALA A 178 1.91 9.34 -9.12
C ALA A 178 0.58 8.98 -8.43
N ALA A 179 -0.20 9.98 -8.01
CA ALA A 179 -1.53 9.78 -7.46
C ALA A 179 -2.49 9.11 -8.48
N ALA A 180 -2.37 9.42 -9.78
CA ALA A 180 -3.16 8.77 -10.82
C ALA A 180 -2.85 7.26 -10.94
N VAL A 181 -1.57 6.89 -10.84
CA VAL A 181 -1.13 5.48 -10.84
C VAL A 181 -1.69 4.75 -9.62
N PHE A 182 -1.61 5.36 -8.43
CA PHE A 182 -2.17 4.82 -7.21
C PHE A 182 -3.70 4.64 -7.30
N LEU A 183 -4.43 5.64 -7.78
CA LEU A 183 -5.89 5.57 -7.93
C LEU A 183 -6.31 4.54 -8.96
N PHE A 184 -5.54 4.37 -10.04
CA PHE A 184 -5.78 3.31 -11.01
C PHE A 184 -5.64 1.93 -10.36
N GLN A 185 -4.57 1.69 -9.62
CA GLN A 185 -4.39 0.42 -8.90
C GLN A 185 -5.55 0.17 -7.94
N LYS A 186 -5.94 1.17 -7.16
CA LYS A 186 -6.98 1.04 -6.12
C LYS A 186 -8.37 0.79 -6.69
N TYR A 187 -8.77 1.53 -7.72
CA TYR A 187 -10.17 1.55 -8.20
C TYR A 187 -10.40 0.79 -9.52
N PHE A 188 -9.33 0.33 -10.22
CA PHE A 188 -9.46 -0.38 -11.50
C PHE A 188 -8.75 -1.73 -11.55
N ILE A 189 -7.83 -2.01 -10.62
CA ILE A 189 -7.18 -3.34 -10.50
C ILE A 189 -7.73 -4.12 -9.32
N MET A 190 -7.82 -3.49 -8.13
CA MET A 190 -8.21 -4.18 -6.88
C MET A 190 -9.73 -4.39 -6.77
N GLU A 191 -10.49 -3.99 -7.75
CA GLU A 191 -11.93 -4.23 -7.81
C GLU A 191 -12.26 -5.66 -8.23
N ASP A 192 -13.31 -6.24 -7.64
CA ASP A 192 -13.70 -7.64 -7.90
C ASP A 192 -14.14 -7.85 -9.36
N THR A 193 -14.88 -6.89 -9.92
CA THR A 193 -15.38 -6.94 -11.31
C THR A 193 -14.94 -5.71 -12.11
N PRO A 194 -13.69 -5.67 -12.56
CA PRO A 194 -13.16 -4.51 -13.25
C PRO A 194 -13.81 -4.32 -14.63
N ASP A 195 -14.14 -3.08 -14.96
CA ASP A 195 -14.43 -2.71 -16.34
C ASP A 195 -13.13 -2.73 -17.16
N VAL A 196 -12.91 -3.86 -17.84
CA VAL A 196 -11.68 -4.11 -18.63
C VAL A 196 -11.51 -3.08 -19.74
N LYS A 197 -12.59 -2.61 -20.37
CA LYS A 197 -12.52 -1.63 -21.48
C LYS A 197 -12.07 -0.26 -20.94
N GLN A 198 -12.71 0.19 -19.87
CA GLN A 198 -12.35 1.44 -19.21
C GLN A 198 -10.94 1.40 -18.63
N GLY A 199 -10.59 0.32 -17.90
CA GLY A 199 -9.27 0.13 -17.35
C GLY A 199 -8.17 0.11 -18.43
N THR A 200 -8.39 -0.57 -19.56
CA THR A 200 -7.42 -0.54 -20.68
C THR A 200 -7.19 0.88 -21.17
N ARG A 201 -8.23 1.67 -21.41
CA ARG A 201 -8.12 3.05 -21.86
C ARG A 201 -7.33 3.93 -20.88
N LEU A 202 -7.64 3.85 -19.59
CA LEU A 202 -6.95 4.63 -18.56
C LEU A 202 -5.47 4.22 -18.43
N LEU A 203 -5.19 2.94 -18.51
CA LEU A 203 -3.82 2.42 -18.46
C LEU A 203 -2.99 2.89 -19.67
N ASP A 204 -3.57 2.88 -20.86
CA ASP A 204 -2.91 3.41 -22.06
C ASP A 204 -2.54 4.89 -21.88
N MET A 205 -3.45 5.71 -21.31
CA MET A 205 -3.17 7.11 -20.99
C MET A 205 -2.02 7.27 -19.98
N LEU A 206 -1.99 6.46 -18.92
CA LEU A 206 -0.90 6.48 -17.94
C LEU A 206 0.44 6.08 -18.57
N ARG A 207 0.45 5.05 -19.40
CA ARG A 207 1.65 4.59 -20.12
C ARG A 207 2.21 5.64 -21.08
N GLU A 208 1.34 6.30 -21.82
CA GLU A 208 1.76 7.39 -22.74
C GLU A 208 2.30 8.60 -21.98
N ALA A 209 1.68 8.96 -20.85
CA ALA A 209 2.09 10.10 -20.04
C ALA A 209 3.35 9.84 -19.20
N GLN A 210 3.62 8.57 -18.84
CA GLN A 210 4.68 8.15 -17.93
C GLN A 210 5.45 6.92 -18.45
N PRO A 211 6.06 6.96 -19.66
CA PRO A 211 6.60 5.76 -20.34
C PRO A 211 7.81 5.13 -19.63
N LYS A 212 8.45 5.82 -18.70
CA LYS A 212 9.62 5.33 -17.93
C LYS A 212 9.31 5.05 -16.48
N ASN A 213 8.05 5.17 -16.07
CA ASN A 213 7.64 4.95 -14.68
C ASN A 213 7.50 3.44 -14.43
N LEU A 214 8.34 2.90 -13.53
CA LEU A 214 8.32 1.48 -13.18
C LEU A 214 7.00 1.06 -12.53
N ASN A 215 6.33 1.95 -11.78
CA ASN A 215 5.03 1.66 -11.20
C ASN A 215 3.95 1.52 -12.27
N VAL A 216 4.02 2.28 -13.37
CA VAL A 216 3.13 2.09 -14.52
C VAL A 216 3.35 0.72 -15.16
N SER A 217 4.59 0.30 -15.39
CA SER A 217 4.89 -1.04 -15.92
C SER A 217 4.41 -2.16 -15.00
N ARG A 218 4.51 -1.95 -13.68
CA ARG A 218 4.01 -2.91 -12.68
C ARG A 218 2.49 -3.03 -12.71
N ILE A 219 1.76 -1.90 -12.71
CA ILE A 219 0.29 -1.93 -12.79
C ILE A 219 -0.21 -2.46 -14.14
N GLU A 220 0.52 -2.26 -15.23
CA GLU A 220 0.23 -2.87 -16.54
C GLU A 220 0.27 -4.40 -16.45
N THR A 221 1.29 -4.95 -15.81
CA THR A 221 1.40 -6.39 -15.56
C THR A 221 0.24 -6.91 -14.71
N LEU A 222 -0.06 -6.24 -13.59
CA LEU A 222 -1.16 -6.61 -12.69
C LEU A 222 -2.53 -6.54 -13.39
N PHE A 223 -2.77 -5.48 -14.15
CA PHE A 223 -4.01 -5.32 -14.89
C PHE A 223 -4.12 -6.35 -16.02
N GLY A 224 -3.01 -6.68 -16.69
CA GLY A 224 -2.94 -7.75 -17.68
C GLY A 224 -3.35 -9.11 -17.11
N MET A 225 -2.88 -9.45 -15.91
CA MET A 225 -3.29 -10.67 -15.18
C MET A 225 -4.78 -10.63 -14.83
N LYS A 226 -5.26 -9.53 -14.29
CA LYS A 226 -6.69 -9.34 -13.94
C LYS A 226 -7.59 -9.43 -15.18
N LYS A 227 -7.18 -8.82 -16.29
CA LYS A 227 -7.86 -8.90 -17.57
C LYS A 227 -7.93 -10.35 -18.10
N ALA A 228 -6.80 -11.07 -18.02
CA ALA A 228 -6.72 -12.46 -18.48
C ALA A 228 -7.63 -13.40 -17.67
N SER A 229 -7.91 -13.08 -16.42
CA SER A 229 -8.79 -13.85 -15.53
C SER A 229 -10.21 -13.29 -15.39
N SER A 230 -10.59 -12.29 -16.21
CA SER A 230 -11.92 -11.68 -16.14
C SER A 230 -13.00 -12.51 -16.83
N VAL A 231 -14.25 -12.26 -16.46
CA VAL A 231 -15.41 -12.90 -17.07
C VAL A 231 -15.41 -12.66 -18.58
N GLY A 232 -15.64 -13.72 -19.34
CA GLY A 232 -15.62 -13.70 -20.80
C GLY A 232 -14.31 -14.16 -21.43
N GLN A 233 -13.21 -14.22 -20.67
CA GLN A 233 -11.92 -14.73 -21.12
C GLN A 233 -11.79 -16.23 -20.95
N GLN A 234 -10.85 -16.84 -21.67
CA GLN A 234 -10.46 -18.23 -21.41
C GLN A 234 -9.67 -18.31 -20.10
N LEU A 235 -9.95 -19.33 -19.27
CA LEU A 235 -9.14 -19.57 -18.07
C LEU A 235 -7.65 -19.62 -18.47
N PRO A 236 -6.77 -18.84 -17.83
CA PRO A 236 -5.35 -18.83 -18.18
C PRO A 236 -4.72 -20.23 -18.14
N ALA A 237 -3.74 -20.48 -18.98
CA ALA A 237 -3.01 -21.74 -18.97
C ALA A 237 -2.19 -21.84 -17.68
N PHE A 238 -2.23 -22.98 -17.02
CA PHE A 238 -1.44 -23.29 -15.83
C PHE A 238 -1.02 -24.74 -15.84
N SER A 239 -0.04 -25.08 -15.02
CA SER A 239 0.37 -26.43 -14.70
C SER A 239 0.81 -26.47 -13.24
N ALA A 240 0.26 -27.39 -12.47
CA ALA A 240 0.55 -27.58 -11.07
C ALA A 240 0.59 -29.07 -10.71
N THR A 241 1.07 -29.39 -9.52
CA THR A 241 1.02 -30.75 -8.97
C THR A 241 0.11 -30.74 -7.75
N ASP A 242 -0.84 -31.66 -7.71
CA ASP A 242 -1.76 -31.77 -6.58
C ASP A 242 -1.10 -32.46 -5.36
N ILE A 243 -1.85 -32.53 -4.25
CA ILE A 243 -1.40 -33.20 -3.01
C ILE A 243 -1.15 -34.69 -3.17
N HIS A 244 -1.56 -35.33 -4.26
CA HIS A 244 -1.33 -36.74 -4.57
C HIS A 244 -0.18 -36.96 -5.56
N GLY A 245 0.49 -35.88 -5.99
CA GLY A 245 1.57 -35.92 -6.95
C GLY A 245 1.10 -35.98 -8.42
N GLN A 246 -0.20 -35.78 -8.66
CA GLN A 246 -0.76 -35.80 -10.03
C GLN A 246 -0.63 -34.41 -10.65
N ARG A 247 -0.23 -34.37 -11.92
CA ARG A 247 -0.15 -33.14 -12.70
C ARG A 247 -1.54 -32.68 -13.10
N ILE A 248 -1.87 -31.45 -12.80
CA ILE A 248 -3.13 -30.80 -13.16
C ILE A 248 -2.88 -29.54 -13.98
N SER A 249 -3.74 -29.31 -14.98
CA SER A 249 -3.65 -28.15 -15.88
C SER A 249 -5.04 -27.72 -16.31
N ARG A 250 -5.15 -26.61 -17.04
CA ARG A 250 -6.40 -26.13 -17.60
C ARG A 250 -7.17 -27.20 -18.39
N SER A 251 -6.47 -28.07 -19.15
CA SER A 251 -7.13 -29.11 -19.95
C SER A 251 -7.90 -30.14 -19.12
N ASN A 252 -7.50 -30.35 -17.86
CA ASN A 252 -8.24 -31.24 -16.95
C ASN A 252 -9.61 -30.68 -16.57
N LEU A 253 -9.81 -29.36 -16.69
CA LEU A 253 -11.04 -28.65 -16.32
C LEU A 253 -12.01 -28.47 -17.47
N THR A 254 -11.61 -28.69 -18.73
CA THR A 254 -12.49 -28.57 -19.91
C THR A 254 -13.44 -29.75 -20.07
N GLY A 255 -14.52 -29.60 -20.87
CA GLY A 255 -15.52 -30.63 -21.14
C GLY A 255 -16.65 -30.68 -20.12
N ALA A 256 -16.57 -29.97 -19.00
CA ALA A 256 -17.59 -29.80 -17.98
C ALA A 256 -17.55 -28.36 -17.47
N TYR A 257 -18.53 -27.93 -16.69
CA TYR A 257 -18.37 -26.76 -15.87
C TYR A 257 -17.23 -26.99 -14.86
N ALA A 258 -16.47 -25.95 -14.54
CA ALA A 258 -15.44 -26.10 -13.54
C ALA A 258 -15.43 -24.93 -12.55
N VAL A 259 -15.00 -25.22 -11.32
CA VAL A 259 -14.73 -24.23 -10.29
C VAL A 259 -13.27 -24.37 -9.86
N VAL A 260 -12.53 -23.27 -9.97
CA VAL A 260 -11.23 -23.12 -9.30
C VAL A 260 -11.45 -22.23 -8.08
N SER A 261 -11.00 -22.67 -6.91
CA SER A 261 -11.24 -21.94 -5.67
C SER A 261 -10.07 -21.98 -4.72
N THR A 262 -9.97 -20.96 -3.84
CA THR A 262 -8.99 -20.90 -2.76
C THR A 262 -9.56 -21.44 -1.45
N PHE A 263 -8.68 -21.96 -0.63
CA PHE A 263 -9.05 -22.49 0.68
C PHE A 263 -7.85 -22.46 1.65
N SER A 264 -8.14 -22.44 2.94
CA SER A 264 -7.13 -22.70 3.97
C SER A 264 -7.72 -23.42 5.18
N SER A 265 -6.86 -24.15 5.91
CA SER A 265 -7.23 -24.90 7.10
C SER A 265 -7.62 -24.02 8.30
N TRP A 266 -7.25 -22.75 8.28
CA TRP A 266 -7.54 -21.78 9.32
C TRP A 266 -8.70 -20.82 9.00
N ASN A 267 -9.26 -20.89 7.77
CA ASN A 267 -10.39 -20.04 7.38
C ASN A 267 -11.67 -20.88 7.28
N TYR A 268 -12.58 -20.68 8.22
CA TYR A 268 -13.82 -21.46 8.33
C TYR A 268 -14.74 -21.32 7.12
N GLU A 269 -14.89 -20.12 6.58
CA GLU A 269 -15.76 -19.84 5.42
C GLU A 269 -15.28 -20.60 4.19
N SER A 270 -13.98 -20.58 3.90
CA SER A 270 -13.42 -21.34 2.78
C SER A 270 -13.60 -22.86 2.94
N GLN A 271 -13.49 -23.39 4.16
CA GLN A 271 -13.76 -24.79 4.43
C GLN A 271 -15.23 -25.15 4.17
N GLU A 272 -16.17 -24.29 4.60
CA GLU A 272 -17.59 -24.51 4.31
C GLU A 272 -17.87 -24.44 2.81
N GLN A 273 -17.26 -23.50 2.10
CA GLN A 273 -17.34 -23.44 0.64
C GLN A 273 -16.85 -24.75 -0.01
N GLN A 274 -15.71 -25.30 0.44
CA GLN A 274 -15.19 -26.57 -0.09
C GLN A 274 -16.13 -27.75 0.18
N ARG A 275 -16.71 -27.83 1.37
CA ARG A 275 -17.71 -28.87 1.69
C ARG A 275 -18.94 -28.79 0.78
N GLN A 276 -19.40 -27.57 0.50
CA GLN A 276 -20.53 -27.35 -0.40
C GLN A 276 -20.18 -27.72 -1.85
N LEU A 277 -19.06 -27.24 -2.35
CA LEU A 277 -18.57 -27.59 -3.70
C LEU A 277 -18.42 -29.10 -3.90
N ASN A 278 -17.80 -29.78 -2.93
CA ASN A 278 -17.66 -31.24 -2.97
C ASN A 278 -19.00 -31.97 -3.03
N ARG A 279 -20.00 -31.52 -2.25
CA ARG A 279 -21.37 -32.07 -2.31
C ARG A 279 -22.02 -31.87 -3.68
N ILE A 280 -21.92 -30.67 -4.26
CA ILE A 280 -22.47 -30.35 -5.56
C ILE A 280 -21.78 -31.17 -6.66
N ALA A 281 -20.46 -31.25 -6.64
CA ALA A 281 -19.69 -32.01 -7.62
C ALA A 281 -20.05 -33.48 -7.61
N ARG A 282 -20.19 -34.13 -6.45
CA ARG A 282 -20.62 -35.53 -6.33
C ARG A 282 -22.01 -35.76 -6.91
N ARG A 283 -22.94 -34.83 -6.74
CA ARG A 283 -24.30 -34.90 -7.29
C ARG A 283 -24.36 -34.59 -8.78
N SER A 284 -23.36 -33.91 -9.31
CA SER A 284 -23.35 -33.47 -10.72
C SER A 284 -23.07 -34.59 -11.72
N GLN A 285 -22.66 -35.79 -11.26
CA GLN A 285 -22.33 -36.94 -12.14
C GLN A 285 -21.28 -36.58 -13.21
N GLY A 286 -20.24 -35.84 -12.81
CA GLY A 286 -19.14 -35.42 -13.70
C GLY A 286 -19.43 -34.16 -14.51
N ARG A 287 -20.59 -33.51 -14.37
CA ARG A 287 -20.89 -32.23 -15.04
C ARG A 287 -20.19 -31.03 -14.39
N LEU A 288 -19.64 -31.19 -13.17
CA LEU A 288 -18.84 -30.18 -12.46
C LEU A 288 -17.47 -30.76 -12.09
N LYS A 289 -16.40 -30.09 -12.49
CA LYS A 289 -15.02 -30.33 -12.09
C LYS A 289 -14.57 -29.29 -11.07
N LEU A 290 -13.74 -29.68 -10.14
CA LEU A 290 -13.19 -28.81 -9.11
C LEU A 290 -11.68 -28.81 -9.15
N LEU A 291 -11.07 -27.66 -8.87
CA LEU A 291 -9.67 -27.50 -8.50
C LEU A 291 -9.62 -26.58 -7.29
N THR A 292 -8.91 -27.00 -6.27
CA THR A 292 -8.74 -26.18 -5.06
C THR A 292 -7.27 -25.81 -4.89
N ILE A 293 -6.98 -24.55 -4.57
CA ILE A 293 -5.65 -24.04 -4.24
C ILE A 293 -5.63 -23.77 -2.74
N SER A 294 -4.79 -24.49 -2.02
CA SER A 294 -4.60 -24.31 -0.58
C SER A 294 -3.58 -23.21 -0.31
N ILE A 295 -3.96 -22.28 0.59
CA ILE A 295 -3.11 -21.19 1.09
C ILE A 295 -2.50 -21.58 2.46
N ASP A 296 -2.42 -22.85 2.75
CA ASP A 296 -1.76 -23.33 3.96
C ASP A 296 -0.22 -23.28 3.79
N ALA A 297 0.46 -22.85 4.86
CA ALA A 297 1.92 -22.83 4.90
C ALA A 297 2.55 -24.23 4.87
N THR A 298 1.80 -25.26 5.30
CA THR A 298 2.27 -26.63 5.30
C THR A 298 1.30 -27.58 4.63
N ARG A 299 1.83 -28.54 3.90
CA ARG A 299 1.04 -29.63 3.31
C ARG A 299 0.29 -30.45 4.35
N ASN A 300 0.86 -30.58 5.57
CA ASN A 300 0.22 -31.34 6.64
C ASN A 300 -1.07 -30.68 7.14
N ASP A 301 -1.11 -29.37 7.25
CA ASP A 301 -2.32 -28.62 7.66
C ASP A 301 -3.43 -28.79 6.63
N CYS A 302 -3.10 -28.63 5.35
CA CYS A 302 -3.99 -28.91 4.24
C CYS A 302 -4.54 -30.34 4.31
N LEU A 303 -3.66 -31.35 4.39
CA LEU A 303 -4.06 -32.77 4.40
C LEU A 303 -4.95 -33.15 5.58
N ARG A 304 -4.74 -32.55 6.78
CA ARG A 304 -5.64 -32.78 7.94
C ARG A 304 -7.08 -32.36 7.62
N THR A 305 -7.24 -31.17 7.05
CA THR A 305 -8.57 -30.64 6.67
C THR A 305 -9.19 -31.44 5.53
N VAL A 306 -8.43 -31.77 4.51
CA VAL A 306 -8.88 -32.59 3.38
C VAL A 306 -9.44 -33.94 3.83
N ARG A 307 -8.74 -34.61 4.77
CA ARG A 307 -9.18 -35.89 5.35
C ARG A 307 -10.42 -35.72 6.21
N ARG A 308 -10.42 -34.74 7.10
CA ARG A 308 -11.56 -34.45 7.99
C ARG A 308 -12.84 -34.18 7.20
N ASP A 309 -12.76 -33.33 6.17
CA ASP A 309 -13.89 -32.89 5.38
C ASP A 309 -14.17 -33.80 4.16
N THR A 310 -13.41 -34.87 4.00
CA THR A 310 -13.55 -35.90 2.94
C THR A 310 -13.57 -35.25 1.54
N LEU A 311 -12.67 -34.27 1.30
CA LEU A 311 -12.56 -33.60 0.02
C LEU A 311 -11.90 -34.53 -1.00
N SER A 312 -12.50 -34.69 -2.18
CA SER A 312 -12.07 -35.65 -3.21
C SER A 312 -11.55 -34.99 -4.50
N GLN A 313 -11.69 -33.69 -4.62
CA GLN A 313 -11.21 -32.92 -5.77
C GLN A 313 -9.67 -32.77 -5.72
N PRO A 314 -9.02 -32.51 -6.88
CA PRO A 314 -7.62 -32.11 -6.91
C PRO A 314 -7.36 -30.86 -6.07
N ILE A 315 -6.31 -30.90 -5.26
CA ILE A 315 -5.92 -29.80 -4.37
C ILE A 315 -4.43 -29.53 -4.56
N VAL A 316 -4.08 -28.32 -4.88
CA VAL A 316 -2.68 -27.86 -4.95
C VAL A 316 -2.33 -27.18 -3.62
N CYS A 317 -1.21 -27.61 -3.02
CA CYS A 317 -0.64 -27.03 -1.81
C CYS A 317 0.88 -27.03 -1.95
N ASP A 318 1.43 -25.91 -2.36
CA ASP A 318 2.88 -25.72 -2.55
C ASP A 318 3.59 -25.12 -1.32
N GLY A 319 2.82 -24.69 -0.30
CA GLY A 319 3.34 -24.09 0.92
C GLY A 319 3.76 -22.62 0.77
N LEU A 320 3.55 -22.04 -0.40
CA LEU A 320 3.92 -20.64 -0.68
C LEU A 320 2.83 -19.64 -0.24
N MET A 321 1.73 -20.12 0.33
CA MET A 321 0.62 -19.28 0.81
C MET A 321 0.12 -18.32 -0.30
N PHE A 322 0.08 -17.03 -0.03
CA PHE A 322 -0.33 -16.00 -1.00
C PHE A 322 0.72 -15.73 -2.11
N GLU A 323 1.95 -16.26 -1.95
CA GLU A 323 3.01 -16.15 -2.94
C GLU A 323 2.94 -17.23 -4.04
N THR A 324 1.97 -18.15 -3.96
CA THR A 324 1.81 -19.17 -5.00
C THR A 324 1.50 -18.53 -6.37
N PRO A 325 2.28 -18.84 -7.42
CA PRO A 325 2.08 -18.25 -8.76
C PRO A 325 0.69 -18.52 -9.36
N LEU A 326 0.01 -19.57 -8.90
CA LEU A 326 -1.34 -19.90 -9.36
C LEU A 326 -2.37 -18.84 -9.04
N LEU A 327 -2.26 -18.15 -7.90
CA LEU A 327 -3.18 -17.07 -7.54
C LEU A 327 -3.11 -15.93 -8.55
N ALA A 328 -1.91 -15.44 -8.83
CA ALA A 328 -1.69 -14.37 -9.80
C ALA A 328 -2.13 -14.80 -11.22
N THR A 329 -1.78 -16.02 -11.63
CA THR A 329 -2.13 -16.57 -12.95
C THR A 329 -3.64 -16.66 -13.14
N LEU A 330 -4.38 -17.09 -12.11
CA LEU A 330 -5.83 -17.34 -12.17
C LEU A 330 -6.66 -16.16 -11.66
N GLY A 331 -6.00 -15.07 -11.21
CA GLY A 331 -6.63 -13.86 -10.74
C GLY A 331 -7.31 -13.99 -9.37
N LEU A 332 -6.97 -15.01 -8.59
CA LEU A 332 -7.51 -15.25 -7.26
C LEU A 332 -6.79 -14.40 -6.22
N GLN A 333 -7.51 -13.68 -5.36
CA GLN A 333 -6.93 -12.65 -4.48
C GLN A 333 -7.36 -12.76 -3.01
N ALA A 334 -8.38 -13.57 -2.71
CA ALA A 334 -8.97 -13.69 -1.38
C ALA A 334 -9.12 -15.15 -0.92
N ILE A 335 -9.53 -15.35 0.33
CA ILE A 335 -9.92 -16.65 0.89
C ILE A 335 -11.24 -16.48 1.65
N PRO A 336 -12.31 -17.14 1.17
CA PRO A 336 -12.43 -17.85 -0.10
C PRO A 336 -12.46 -16.92 -1.31
N ASP A 337 -12.00 -17.42 -2.45
CA ASP A 337 -12.18 -16.83 -3.77
C ASP A 337 -12.49 -17.93 -4.78
N ASN A 338 -13.09 -17.60 -5.92
CA ASN A 338 -13.44 -18.60 -6.92
C ASN A 338 -13.62 -18.05 -8.34
N VAL A 339 -13.37 -18.92 -9.31
CA VAL A 339 -13.64 -18.70 -10.73
C VAL A 339 -14.49 -19.86 -11.22
N ILE A 340 -15.60 -19.57 -11.93
CA ILE A 340 -16.42 -20.56 -12.62
C ILE A 340 -16.13 -20.51 -14.10
N THR A 341 -15.91 -21.66 -14.73
CA THR A 341 -15.79 -21.75 -16.20
C THR A 341 -16.93 -22.59 -16.79
N ASP A 342 -17.28 -22.28 -18.04
CA ASP A 342 -18.12 -23.14 -18.85
C ASP A 342 -17.35 -24.38 -19.37
N LYS A 343 -18.02 -25.21 -20.14
CA LYS A 343 -17.46 -26.46 -20.71
C LYS A 343 -16.30 -26.20 -21.68
N SER A 344 -16.22 -25.03 -22.28
CA SER A 344 -15.14 -24.64 -23.18
C SER A 344 -13.91 -24.08 -22.42
N GLY A 345 -14.03 -23.89 -21.10
CA GLY A 345 -13.01 -23.25 -20.25
C GLY A 345 -13.08 -21.73 -20.24
N LYS A 346 -14.16 -21.13 -20.74
CA LYS A 346 -14.40 -19.69 -20.68
C LYS A 346 -14.92 -19.30 -19.29
N ILE A 347 -14.37 -18.27 -18.69
CA ILE A 347 -14.79 -17.76 -17.38
C ILE A 347 -16.16 -17.12 -17.49
N ILE A 348 -17.11 -17.58 -16.66
CA ILE A 348 -18.50 -17.11 -16.63
C ILE A 348 -18.92 -16.47 -15.30
N ALA A 349 -18.10 -16.60 -14.26
CA ALA A 349 -18.23 -15.88 -13.00
C ALA A 349 -16.92 -15.87 -12.25
N HIS A 350 -16.71 -14.87 -11.38
CA HIS A 350 -15.52 -14.72 -10.55
C HIS A 350 -15.92 -14.02 -9.23
N GLY A 351 -15.29 -14.40 -8.11
CA GLY A 351 -15.40 -13.72 -6.83
C GLY A 351 -16.77 -13.83 -6.16
N LEU A 352 -17.51 -14.91 -6.39
CA LEU A 352 -18.83 -15.10 -5.78
C LEU A 352 -18.68 -15.52 -4.31
N ASN A 353 -19.48 -14.94 -3.43
CA ASN A 353 -19.63 -15.48 -2.08
C ASN A 353 -20.21 -16.90 -2.10
N THR A 354 -20.13 -17.61 -0.99
CA THR A 354 -20.51 -19.03 -0.91
C THR A 354 -21.98 -19.31 -1.31
N ASP A 355 -22.91 -18.42 -0.97
CA ASP A 355 -24.33 -18.61 -1.30
C ASP A 355 -24.62 -18.32 -2.78
N ASP A 356 -24.05 -17.26 -3.32
CA ASP A 356 -24.20 -16.92 -4.74
C ASP A 356 -23.50 -17.97 -5.63
N LEU A 357 -22.34 -18.47 -5.22
CA LEU A 357 -21.64 -19.56 -5.90
C LEU A 357 -22.53 -20.81 -5.98
N LYS A 358 -23.13 -21.21 -4.86
CA LYS A 358 -24.05 -22.33 -4.79
C LYS A 358 -25.29 -22.14 -5.68
N LYS A 359 -25.90 -20.94 -5.61
CA LYS A 359 -27.06 -20.59 -6.46
C LYS A 359 -26.67 -20.69 -7.93
N ARG A 360 -25.56 -20.08 -8.32
CA ARG A 360 -25.09 -20.10 -9.71
C ARG A 360 -24.81 -21.51 -10.21
N LEU A 361 -24.15 -22.35 -9.42
CA LEU A 361 -23.89 -23.75 -9.80
C LEU A 361 -25.18 -24.57 -9.92
N ASN A 362 -26.15 -24.36 -9.04
CA ASN A 362 -27.45 -25.02 -9.16
C ASN A 362 -28.23 -24.65 -10.45
N GLU A 363 -28.09 -23.39 -10.90
CA GLU A 363 -28.64 -22.93 -12.18
C GLU A 363 -27.97 -23.61 -13.38
N LEU A 364 -26.62 -23.69 -13.36
CA LEU A 364 -25.80 -24.25 -14.45
C LEU A 364 -25.94 -25.79 -14.59
N LEU A 365 -26.25 -26.45 -13.49
CA LEU A 365 -26.30 -27.92 -13.41
C LEU A 365 -27.72 -28.50 -13.51
N LYS A 366 -28.75 -27.67 -13.69
CA LYS A 366 -30.09 -28.11 -14.04
C LYS A 366 -30.05 -28.76 -15.42
#